data_ae6fbcd49e29b32a355ff04be1255fef
#
_entry.id   ae6fbcd49e29b32a355ff04be1255fef
#
_cell.length_a   1.000
_cell.length_b   1.000
_cell.length_c   1.000
_cell.angle_alpha   90.00
_cell.angle_beta   90.00
_cell.angle_gamma   90.00
#
_symmetry.space_group_name_H-M   'P 1'
#
loop_
_entity.id
_entity.type
_entity.pdbx_description
1 polymer ?
#
loop_
_entity_poly.entity_id
_entity_poly.type
_entity_poly.pdbx_seq_one_letter_code
_entity_poly.pdbx_strand_id
1 'polypeptide(L)'
;LSIMGKITGLFLASLAAQERLLSLSIVAEAACYVAFGCLALSLHALLRPVHAGAAAAMAMLVLISVPFGLANLASLVDIHRMLESGDAAGAAVTAAFDRYRSGIFLQSVPWGLWLLPLGYLMIRSGFLPRLLGAGVILAGAGYIAHFVARLLVDGYRESPWPQVFAAPRVSEILTAVWLSLIHISQGIVR
;
A
#
# COMPACT_ATOMS: atom_id res chain seq x y z
N LEU A 1 29.39 23.39 -3.07
CA LEU A 1 28.46 22.34 -2.55
C LEU A 1 27.16 22.46 -3.32
N SER A 2 26.83 21.45 -4.13
CA SER A 2 25.60 21.37 -4.95
C SER A 2 24.35 21.50 -4.02
N ILE A 3 23.27 22.09 -4.51
CA ILE A 3 21.97 22.16 -3.83
C ILE A 3 21.52 20.76 -3.37
N MET A 4 21.80 19.74 -4.18
CA MET A 4 21.56 18.33 -3.86
C MET A 4 22.32 17.89 -2.60
N GLY A 5 23.60 18.27 -2.44
CA GLY A 5 24.38 17.93 -1.24
C GLY A 5 23.86 18.60 0.04
N LYS A 6 23.31 19.82 -0.07
CA LYS A 6 22.65 20.47 1.09
C LYS A 6 21.35 19.80 1.48
N ILE A 7 20.53 19.41 0.49
CA ILE A 7 19.27 18.68 0.72
C ILE A 7 19.55 17.30 1.35
N THR A 8 20.56 16.59 0.85
CA THR A 8 20.97 15.30 1.43
C THR A 8 21.47 15.46 2.86
N GLY A 9 22.27 16.49 3.14
CA GLY A 9 22.76 16.78 4.50
C GLY A 9 21.63 17.12 5.49
N LEU A 10 20.64 17.93 5.08
CA LEU A 10 19.46 18.24 5.90
C LEU A 10 18.59 17.00 6.11
N PHE A 11 18.43 16.15 5.09
CA PHE A 11 17.70 14.91 5.18
C PHE A 11 18.36 13.92 6.16
N LEU A 12 19.68 13.75 6.09
CA LEU A 12 20.44 12.92 7.02
C LEU A 12 20.35 13.41 8.46
N ALA A 13 20.49 14.73 8.67
CA ALA A 13 20.33 15.32 9.99
C ALA A 13 18.92 15.12 10.56
N SER A 14 17.90 15.21 9.71
CA SER A 14 16.52 14.96 10.12
C SER A 14 16.25 13.49 10.43
N LEU A 15 16.85 12.54 9.69
CA LEU A 15 16.76 11.11 9.97
C LEU A 15 17.45 10.74 11.28
N ALA A 16 18.66 11.25 11.53
CA ALA A 16 19.38 11.00 12.80
C ALA A 16 18.60 11.56 14.00
N ALA A 17 18.00 12.75 13.87
CA ALA A 17 17.16 13.33 14.91
C ALA A 17 15.84 12.56 15.14
N GLN A 18 15.40 11.74 14.18
CA GLN A 18 14.14 11.00 14.19
C GLN A 18 14.33 9.48 14.13
N GLU A 19 15.48 8.96 14.57
CA GLU A 19 15.79 7.53 14.56
C GLU A 19 14.69 6.66 15.21
N ARG A 20 14.15 7.10 16.35
CA ARG A 20 13.03 6.42 17.01
C ARG A 20 11.76 6.38 16.15
N LEU A 21 11.50 7.45 15.38
CA LEU A 21 10.35 7.50 14.48
C LEU A 21 10.55 6.54 13.29
N LEU A 22 11.78 6.42 12.80
CA LEU A 22 12.10 5.43 11.77
C LEU A 22 11.86 4.01 12.27
N SER A 23 12.38 3.66 13.47
CA SER A 23 12.17 2.35 14.08
C SER A 23 10.68 2.04 14.28
N LEU A 24 9.90 3.01 14.80
CA LEU A 24 8.46 2.88 14.96
C LEU A 24 7.74 2.72 13.62
N SER A 25 8.18 3.41 12.58
CA SER A 25 7.57 3.29 11.25
C SER A 25 7.81 1.91 10.66
N ILE A 26 9.01 1.33 10.82
CA ILE A 26 9.32 -0.04 10.36
C ILE A 26 8.42 -1.06 11.08
N VAL A 27 8.30 -0.96 12.41
CA VAL A 27 7.45 -1.86 13.20
C VAL A 27 5.98 -1.70 12.82
N ALA A 28 5.49 -0.46 12.69
CA ALA A 28 4.11 -0.18 12.31
C ALA A 28 3.80 -0.71 10.91
N GLU A 29 4.70 -0.51 9.94
CA GLU A 29 4.52 -0.99 8.58
C GLU A 29 4.55 -2.54 8.52
N ALA A 30 5.45 -3.19 9.27
CA ALA A 30 5.45 -4.65 9.39
C ALA A 30 4.13 -5.17 9.98
N ALA A 31 3.63 -4.53 11.04
CA ALA A 31 2.34 -4.87 11.64
C ALA A 31 1.18 -4.67 10.65
N CYS A 32 1.22 -3.60 9.83
CA CYS A 32 0.24 -3.37 8.77
C CYS A 32 0.23 -4.49 7.74
N TYR A 33 1.40 -5.00 7.30
CA TYR A 33 1.44 -6.13 6.36
C TYR A 33 0.83 -7.40 6.95
N VAL A 34 1.12 -7.70 8.22
CA VAL A 34 0.51 -8.85 8.93
C VAL A 34 -1.02 -8.67 9.04
N ALA A 35 -1.46 -7.50 9.47
CA ALA A 35 -2.88 -7.16 9.57
C ALA A 35 -3.58 -7.24 8.20
N PHE A 36 -2.91 -6.83 7.13
CA PHE A 36 -3.42 -6.93 5.76
C PHE A 36 -3.63 -8.38 5.33
N GLY A 37 -2.71 -9.29 5.67
CA GLY A 37 -2.90 -10.72 5.47
C GLY A 37 -4.10 -11.28 6.24
N CYS A 38 -4.26 -10.92 7.51
CA CYS A 38 -5.40 -11.31 8.34
C CYS A 38 -6.72 -10.76 7.76
N LEU A 39 -6.72 -9.52 7.29
CA LEU A 39 -7.88 -8.91 6.62
C LEU A 39 -8.28 -9.70 5.38
N ALA A 40 -7.32 -10.10 4.54
CA ALA A 40 -7.59 -10.88 3.34
C ALA A 40 -8.26 -12.22 3.66
N LEU A 41 -7.80 -12.92 4.70
CA LEU A 41 -8.40 -14.17 5.16
C LEU A 41 -9.82 -13.95 5.70
N SER A 42 -10.05 -12.88 6.46
CA SER A 42 -11.37 -12.50 6.97
C SER A 42 -12.35 -12.16 5.84
N LEU A 43 -11.89 -11.38 4.85
CA LEU A 43 -12.68 -11.05 3.67
C LEU A 43 -12.96 -12.29 2.81
N HIS A 44 -11.99 -13.20 2.70
CA HIS A 44 -12.21 -14.48 2.02
C HIS A 44 -13.32 -15.27 2.68
N ALA A 45 -13.30 -15.42 4.00
CA ALA A 45 -14.34 -16.13 4.75
C ALA A 45 -15.72 -15.47 4.57
N LEU A 46 -15.78 -14.14 4.62
CA LEU A 46 -17.02 -13.37 4.47
C LEU A 46 -17.59 -13.44 3.03
N LEU A 47 -16.74 -13.38 2.01
CA LEU A 47 -17.15 -13.24 0.61
C LEU A 47 -17.15 -14.56 -0.17
N ARG A 48 -16.59 -15.64 0.39
CA ARG A 48 -16.62 -16.98 -0.20
C ARG A 48 -18.02 -17.47 -0.58
N PRO A 49 -19.10 -17.22 0.22
CA PRO A 49 -20.46 -17.63 -0.17
C PRO A 49 -20.99 -16.88 -1.41
N VAL A 50 -20.48 -15.68 -1.71
CA VAL A 50 -20.86 -14.88 -2.88
C VAL A 50 -20.28 -15.48 -4.17
N HIS A 51 -18.94 -15.72 -4.17
CA HIS A 51 -18.22 -16.37 -5.27
C HIS A 51 -16.87 -16.90 -4.79
N ALA A 52 -16.77 -18.21 -4.56
CA ALA A 52 -15.59 -18.82 -3.94
C ALA A 52 -14.28 -18.57 -4.71
N GLY A 53 -14.31 -18.68 -6.05
CA GLY A 53 -13.11 -18.47 -6.88
C GLY A 53 -12.58 -17.04 -6.83
N ALA A 54 -13.47 -16.03 -6.89
CA ALA A 54 -13.08 -14.63 -6.80
C ALA A 54 -12.56 -14.28 -5.39
N ALA A 55 -13.18 -14.84 -4.33
CA ALA A 55 -12.72 -14.66 -2.96
C ALA A 55 -11.33 -15.28 -2.74
N ALA A 56 -11.09 -16.46 -3.31
CA ALA A 56 -9.77 -17.10 -3.26
C ALA A 56 -8.72 -16.29 -4.04
N ALA A 57 -9.04 -15.82 -5.26
CA ALA A 57 -8.13 -14.99 -6.05
C ALA A 57 -7.76 -13.70 -5.33
N MET A 58 -8.73 -13.01 -4.73
CA MET A 58 -8.52 -11.82 -3.91
C MET A 58 -7.54 -12.11 -2.76
N ALA A 59 -7.80 -13.16 -1.96
CA ALA A 59 -6.97 -13.50 -0.82
C ALA A 59 -5.55 -13.90 -1.25
N MET A 60 -5.39 -14.70 -2.32
CA MET A 60 -4.08 -15.09 -2.83
C MET A 60 -3.25 -13.89 -3.28
N LEU A 61 -3.85 -12.92 -4.00
CA LEU A 61 -3.14 -11.72 -4.45
C LEU A 61 -2.62 -10.89 -3.27
N VAL A 62 -3.41 -10.76 -2.18
CA VAL A 62 -2.96 -10.11 -0.95
C VAL A 62 -1.86 -10.92 -0.28
N LEU A 63 -2.05 -12.22 -0.07
CA LEU A 63 -1.07 -13.08 0.62
C LEU A 63 0.27 -13.15 -0.11
N ILE A 64 0.27 -13.10 -1.45
CA ILE A 64 1.50 -12.98 -2.23
C ILE A 64 2.17 -11.61 -2.02
N SER A 65 1.40 -10.53 -1.88
CA SER A 65 1.95 -9.18 -1.70
C SER A 65 2.62 -8.97 -0.34
N VAL A 66 2.18 -9.68 0.71
CA VAL A 66 2.70 -9.52 2.09
C VAL A 66 4.20 -9.81 2.19
N PRO A 67 4.74 -10.96 1.74
CA PRO A 67 6.17 -11.21 1.81
C PRO A 67 7.01 -10.22 0.98
N PHE A 68 6.50 -9.74 -0.15
CA PHE A 68 7.18 -8.68 -0.92
C PHE A 68 7.26 -7.38 -0.14
N GLY A 69 6.19 -6.98 0.56
CA GLY A 69 6.19 -5.80 1.41
C GLY A 69 7.16 -5.93 2.58
N LEU A 70 7.13 -7.06 3.29
CA LEU A 70 8.06 -7.34 4.38
C LEU A 70 9.52 -7.35 3.90
N ALA A 71 9.81 -7.96 2.74
CA ALA A 71 11.14 -7.94 2.15
C ALA A 71 11.60 -6.52 1.79
N ASN A 72 10.68 -5.65 1.33
CA ASN A 72 10.99 -4.26 1.00
C ASN A 72 11.39 -3.44 2.23
N LEU A 73 10.89 -3.78 3.43
CA LEU A 73 11.28 -3.14 4.70
C LEU A 73 12.77 -3.34 5.02
N ALA A 74 13.43 -4.35 4.44
CA ALA A 74 14.87 -4.56 4.62
C ALA A 74 15.66 -3.29 4.25
N SER A 75 15.21 -2.54 3.23
CA SER A 75 15.86 -1.28 2.86
C SER A 75 15.77 -0.21 3.95
N LEU A 76 14.68 -0.14 4.70
CA LEU A 76 14.55 0.78 5.86
C LEU A 76 15.36 0.29 7.05
N VAL A 77 15.45 -1.03 7.27
CA VAL A 77 16.33 -1.63 8.29
C VAL A 77 17.80 -1.35 7.97
N ASP A 78 18.20 -1.39 6.70
CA ASP A 78 19.55 -1.01 6.29
C ASP A 78 19.84 0.47 6.62
N ILE A 79 18.89 1.38 6.36
CA ILE A 79 19.02 2.80 6.74
C ILE A 79 19.18 2.92 8.27
N HIS A 80 18.36 2.22 9.05
CA HIS A 80 18.44 2.26 10.50
C HIS A 80 19.81 1.81 11.00
N ARG A 81 20.35 0.70 10.49
CA ARG A 81 21.70 0.21 10.83
C ARG A 81 22.81 1.19 10.48
N MET A 82 22.71 1.86 9.30
CA MET A 82 23.67 2.89 8.89
C MET A 82 23.65 4.10 9.84
N LEU A 83 22.49 4.47 10.36
CA LEU A 83 22.36 5.55 11.35
C LEU A 83 22.95 5.15 12.70
N GLU A 84 22.67 3.95 13.19
CA GLU A 84 23.21 3.41 14.46
C GLU A 84 24.74 3.29 14.45
N SER A 85 25.33 2.84 13.32
CA SER A 85 26.78 2.68 13.18
C SER A 85 27.54 3.99 13.02
N GLY A 86 26.85 5.10 12.81
CA GLY A 86 27.47 6.39 12.46
C GLY A 86 28.08 6.43 11.07
N ASP A 87 27.93 5.36 10.27
CA ASP A 87 28.45 5.24 8.90
C ASP A 87 27.37 5.61 7.86
N ALA A 88 26.60 6.64 8.17
CA ALA A 88 25.54 7.14 7.30
C ALA A 88 26.12 7.96 6.14
N ALA A 89 26.86 7.32 5.22
CA ALA A 89 27.25 7.95 3.97
C ALA A 89 25.97 8.33 3.20
N GLY A 90 25.78 9.63 2.91
CA GLY A 90 24.54 10.16 2.29
C GLY A 90 24.12 9.43 1.01
N ALA A 91 25.09 8.98 0.20
CA ALA A 91 24.84 8.20 -1.00
C ALA A 91 24.24 6.82 -0.70
N ALA A 92 24.70 6.11 0.33
CA ALA A 92 24.22 4.79 0.70
C ALA A 92 22.79 4.85 1.24
N VAL A 93 22.49 5.82 2.12
CA VAL A 93 21.13 6.07 2.64
C VAL A 93 20.17 6.42 1.51
N THR A 94 20.57 7.30 0.59
CA THR A 94 19.75 7.67 -0.56
C THR A 94 19.46 6.45 -1.44
N ALA A 95 20.47 5.61 -1.72
CA ALA A 95 20.28 4.39 -2.51
C ALA A 95 19.35 3.37 -1.82
N ALA A 96 19.43 3.21 -0.50
CA ALA A 96 18.54 2.35 0.26
C ALA A 96 17.10 2.87 0.23
N PHE A 97 16.91 4.19 0.35
CA PHE A 97 15.59 4.82 0.25
C PHE A 97 14.98 4.71 -1.15
N ASP A 98 15.79 4.88 -2.20
CA ASP A 98 15.34 4.70 -3.58
C ASP A 98 14.94 3.25 -3.86
N ARG A 99 15.65 2.27 -3.28
CA ARG A 99 15.27 0.86 -3.31
C ARG A 99 13.90 0.63 -2.66
N TYR A 100 13.70 1.18 -1.45
CA TYR A 100 12.41 1.11 -0.76
C TYR A 100 11.27 1.69 -1.62
N ARG A 101 11.45 2.89 -2.17
CA ARG A 101 10.45 3.54 -3.05
C ARG A 101 10.17 2.74 -4.31
N SER A 102 11.19 2.10 -4.87
CA SER A 102 11.03 1.22 -6.03
C SER A 102 10.24 -0.04 -5.68
N GLY A 103 10.46 -0.60 -4.50
CA GLY A 103 9.68 -1.73 -3.99
C GLY A 103 8.20 -1.37 -3.79
N ILE A 104 7.90 -0.21 -3.18
CA ILE A 104 6.51 0.30 -3.06
C ILE A 104 5.87 0.50 -4.45
N PHE A 105 6.63 1.00 -5.42
CA PHE A 105 6.13 1.15 -6.78
C PHE A 105 5.79 -0.20 -7.43
N LEU A 106 6.64 -1.21 -7.31
CA LEU A 106 6.37 -2.56 -7.82
C LEU A 106 5.16 -3.19 -7.11
N GLN A 107 4.99 -2.93 -5.81
CA GLN A 107 3.90 -3.45 -5.01
C GLN A 107 2.54 -2.86 -5.40
N SER A 108 2.51 -1.75 -6.12
CA SER A 108 1.26 -1.19 -6.66
C SER A 108 0.53 -2.16 -7.61
N VAL A 109 1.25 -3.10 -8.23
CA VAL A 109 0.65 -4.11 -9.13
C VAL A 109 -0.23 -5.09 -8.36
N PRO A 110 0.28 -5.89 -7.40
CA PRO A 110 -0.58 -6.78 -6.62
C PRO A 110 -1.65 -5.99 -5.83
N TRP A 111 -1.35 -4.76 -5.38
CA TRP A 111 -2.34 -3.90 -4.72
C TRP A 111 -3.46 -3.45 -5.67
N GLY A 112 -3.20 -3.22 -6.94
CA GLY A 112 -4.24 -2.97 -7.93
C GLY A 112 -5.04 -4.22 -8.27
N LEU A 113 -4.34 -5.35 -8.44
CA LEU A 113 -4.96 -6.58 -8.89
C LEU A 113 -5.96 -7.17 -7.88
N TRP A 114 -5.68 -7.13 -6.55
CA TRP A 114 -6.60 -7.71 -5.55
C TRP A 114 -7.90 -6.90 -5.40
N LEU A 115 -7.88 -5.60 -5.73
CA LEU A 115 -9.05 -4.74 -5.67
C LEU A 115 -10.10 -5.11 -6.74
N LEU A 116 -9.69 -5.68 -7.87
CA LEU A 116 -10.59 -6.09 -8.94
C LEU A 116 -11.57 -7.19 -8.48
N PRO A 117 -11.11 -8.35 -7.97
CA PRO A 117 -12.02 -9.35 -7.42
C PRO A 117 -12.75 -8.87 -6.17
N LEU A 118 -12.15 -8.01 -5.33
CA LEU A 118 -12.85 -7.44 -4.18
C LEU A 118 -14.04 -6.60 -4.64
N GLY A 119 -13.85 -5.65 -5.55
CA GLY A 119 -14.93 -4.80 -6.05
C GLY A 119 -16.03 -5.60 -6.76
N TYR A 120 -15.66 -6.64 -7.53
CA TYR A 120 -16.62 -7.59 -8.10
C TYR A 120 -17.47 -8.28 -7.03
N LEU A 121 -16.83 -8.79 -5.98
CA LEU A 121 -17.51 -9.45 -4.85
C LEU A 121 -18.42 -8.48 -4.11
N MET A 122 -18.01 -7.23 -3.91
CA MET A 122 -18.82 -6.18 -3.29
C MET A 122 -20.11 -5.94 -4.08
N ILE A 123 -20.00 -5.80 -5.42
CA ILE A 123 -21.17 -5.58 -6.30
C ILE A 123 -22.12 -6.77 -6.23
N ARG A 124 -21.58 -8.00 -6.14
CA ARG A 124 -22.38 -9.24 -6.15
C ARG A 124 -22.95 -9.62 -4.76
N SER A 125 -22.39 -9.11 -3.69
CA SER A 125 -22.72 -9.51 -2.32
C SER A 125 -24.13 -9.13 -1.89
N GLY A 126 -24.69 -8.04 -2.44
CA GLY A 126 -26.01 -7.52 -2.08
C GLY A 126 -26.06 -6.78 -0.74
N PHE A 127 -25.08 -6.96 0.16
CA PHE A 127 -25.00 -6.25 1.45
C PHE A 127 -24.00 -5.09 1.46
N LEU A 128 -23.17 -4.99 0.44
CA LEU A 128 -22.25 -3.86 0.23
C LEU A 128 -22.79 -2.91 -0.86
N PRO A 129 -22.58 -1.59 -0.71
CA PRO A 129 -23.02 -0.63 -1.73
C PRO A 129 -22.31 -0.88 -3.07
N ARG A 130 -23.08 -1.11 -4.13
CA ARG A 130 -22.55 -1.36 -5.48
C ARG A 130 -21.63 -0.24 -5.98
N LEU A 131 -21.95 1.01 -5.61
CA LEU A 131 -21.15 2.18 -5.97
C LEU A 131 -19.73 2.11 -5.37
N LEU A 132 -19.61 1.65 -4.12
CA LEU A 132 -18.28 1.43 -3.50
C LEU A 132 -17.52 0.32 -4.22
N GLY A 133 -18.19 -0.78 -4.58
CA GLY A 133 -17.57 -1.86 -5.36
C GLY A 133 -17.05 -1.38 -6.73
N ALA A 134 -17.81 -0.54 -7.43
CA ALA A 134 -17.37 0.09 -8.68
C ALA A 134 -16.17 1.02 -8.47
N GLY A 135 -16.18 1.83 -7.40
CA GLY A 135 -15.05 2.68 -7.00
C GLY A 135 -13.79 1.89 -6.70
N VAL A 136 -13.91 0.74 -6.02
CA VAL A 136 -12.79 -0.17 -5.72
C VAL A 136 -12.21 -0.78 -7.01
N ILE A 137 -13.04 -1.16 -7.99
CA ILE A 137 -12.54 -1.62 -9.31
C ILE A 137 -11.79 -0.49 -10.02
N LEU A 138 -12.32 0.72 -10.01
CA LEU A 138 -11.65 1.89 -10.62
C LEU A 138 -10.32 2.20 -9.91
N ALA A 139 -10.26 2.07 -8.58
CA ALA A 139 -9.02 2.22 -7.83
C ALA A 139 -7.98 1.16 -8.26
N GLY A 140 -8.39 -0.10 -8.36
CA GLY A 140 -7.51 -1.18 -8.84
C GLY A 140 -6.98 -0.95 -10.25
N ALA A 141 -7.85 -0.56 -11.18
CA ALA A 141 -7.46 -0.17 -12.54
C ALA A 141 -6.52 1.05 -12.53
N GLY A 142 -6.75 2.03 -11.65
CA GLY A 142 -5.90 3.20 -11.47
C GLY A 142 -4.49 2.86 -11.00
N TYR A 143 -4.32 1.91 -10.06
CA TYR A 143 -3.00 1.42 -9.64
C TYR A 143 -2.23 0.80 -10.82
N ILE A 144 -2.89 -0.06 -11.59
CA ILE A 144 -2.28 -0.73 -12.75
C ILE A 144 -1.94 0.29 -13.84
N ALA A 145 -2.88 1.19 -14.16
CA ALA A 145 -2.65 2.24 -15.15
C ALA A 145 -1.51 3.17 -14.74
N HIS A 146 -1.44 3.57 -13.45
CA HIS A 146 -0.33 4.36 -12.90
C HIS A 146 1.01 3.62 -13.06
N PHE A 147 1.05 2.33 -12.74
CA PHE A 147 2.26 1.51 -12.88
C PHE A 147 2.75 1.48 -14.33
N VAL A 148 1.86 1.16 -15.27
CA VAL A 148 2.18 1.06 -16.70
C VAL A 148 2.59 2.42 -17.27
N ALA A 149 1.80 3.47 -16.98
CA ALA A 149 2.06 4.81 -17.51
C ALA A 149 3.39 5.38 -17.00
N ARG A 150 3.74 5.11 -15.74
CA ARG A 150 5.02 5.56 -15.18
C ARG A 150 6.25 4.93 -15.84
N LEU A 151 6.10 3.75 -16.41
CA LEU A 151 7.18 3.04 -17.12
C LEU A 151 7.26 3.37 -18.60
N LEU A 152 6.11 3.65 -19.25
CA LEU A 152 6.01 3.73 -20.70
C LEU A 152 5.77 5.14 -21.24
N VAL A 153 5.37 6.10 -20.38
CA VAL A 153 5.05 7.46 -20.81
C VAL A 153 6.08 8.45 -20.30
N ASP A 154 6.79 9.07 -21.23
CA ASP A 154 7.74 10.14 -20.91
C ASP A 154 7.02 11.35 -20.30
N GLY A 155 7.63 11.99 -19.28
CA GLY A 155 7.05 13.15 -18.60
C GLY A 155 5.81 12.85 -17.74
N TYR A 156 5.47 11.57 -17.55
CA TYR A 156 4.29 11.17 -16.77
C TYR A 156 4.29 11.75 -15.34
N ARG A 157 5.45 11.84 -14.69
CA ARG A 157 5.58 12.31 -13.30
C ARG A 157 5.24 13.80 -13.13
N GLU A 158 5.48 14.60 -14.14
CA GLU A 158 5.24 16.04 -14.20
C GLU A 158 3.82 16.36 -14.67
N SER A 159 3.09 15.37 -15.16
CA SER A 159 1.71 15.48 -15.64
C SER A 159 0.68 15.42 -14.51
N PRO A 160 -0.59 15.79 -14.72
CA PRO A 160 -1.66 15.64 -13.73
C PRO A 160 -2.15 14.20 -13.55
N TRP A 161 -1.78 13.27 -14.42
CA TRP A 161 -2.28 11.90 -14.44
C TRP A 161 -2.02 11.12 -13.15
N PRO A 162 -0.87 11.27 -12.42
CA PRO A 162 -0.69 10.60 -11.14
C PRO A 162 -1.80 10.89 -10.13
N GLN A 163 -2.28 12.14 -10.05
CA GLN A 163 -3.39 12.51 -9.16
C GLN A 163 -4.73 11.95 -9.64
N VAL A 164 -4.97 11.97 -10.96
CA VAL A 164 -6.20 11.42 -11.55
C VAL A 164 -6.33 9.93 -11.24
N PHE A 165 -5.27 9.15 -11.40
CA PHE A 165 -5.29 7.71 -11.08
C PHE A 165 -5.29 7.42 -9.57
N ALA A 166 -4.91 8.39 -8.74
CA ALA A 166 -4.99 8.27 -7.29
C ALA A 166 -6.39 8.56 -6.73
N ALA A 167 -7.20 9.39 -7.39
CA ALA A 167 -8.50 9.83 -6.89
C ALA A 167 -9.45 8.68 -6.50
N PRO A 168 -9.59 7.58 -7.27
CA PRO A 168 -10.47 6.47 -6.90
C PRO A 168 -10.08 5.73 -5.62
N ARG A 169 -8.83 5.88 -5.11
CA ARG A 169 -8.38 5.27 -3.85
C ARG A 169 -9.19 5.70 -2.64
N VAL A 170 -9.87 6.84 -2.70
CA VAL A 170 -10.81 7.27 -1.66
C VAL A 170 -11.89 6.22 -1.40
N SER A 171 -12.28 5.44 -2.42
CA SER A 171 -13.26 4.36 -2.27
C SER A 171 -12.79 3.23 -1.35
N GLU A 172 -11.48 3.00 -1.23
CA GLU A 172 -10.89 2.03 -0.31
C GLU A 172 -11.12 2.47 1.14
N ILE A 173 -10.88 3.74 1.44
CA ILE A 173 -11.13 4.34 2.78
C ILE A 173 -12.63 4.28 3.10
N LEU A 174 -13.48 4.68 2.16
CA LEU A 174 -14.93 4.63 2.33
C LEU A 174 -15.43 3.19 2.56
N THR A 175 -14.82 2.20 1.89
CA THR A 175 -15.15 0.79 2.09
C THR A 175 -14.76 0.33 3.50
N ALA A 176 -13.58 0.70 3.99
CA ALA A 176 -13.13 0.38 5.34
C ALA A 176 -14.05 1.00 6.41
N VAL A 177 -14.43 2.28 6.23
CA VAL A 177 -15.38 2.97 7.11
C VAL A 177 -16.74 2.29 7.09
N TRP A 178 -17.26 1.95 5.91
CA TRP A 178 -18.56 1.27 5.78
C TRP A 178 -18.58 -0.08 6.48
N LEU A 179 -17.55 -0.91 6.30
CA LEU A 179 -17.44 -2.21 6.97
C LEU A 179 -17.37 -2.05 8.50
N SER A 180 -16.66 -1.03 8.99
CA SER A 180 -16.58 -0.73 10.42
C SER A 180 -17.94 -0.32 10.99
N LEU A 181 -18.72 0.51 10.29
CA LEU A 181 -20.04 0.96 10.72
C LEU A 181 -21.07 -0.18 10.77
N ILE A 182 -21.07 -1.08 9.78
CA ILE A 182 -21.95 -2.24 9.78
C ILE A 182 -21.67 -3.14 10.99
N HIS A 183 -20.39 -3.36 11.30
CA HIS A 183 -20.00 -4.20 12.43
C HIS A 183 -20.47 -3.63 13.78
N ILE A 184 -20.36 -2.32 13.94
CA ILE A 184 -20.85 -1.61 15.15
C ILE A 184 -22.38 -1.70 15.25
N SER A 185 -23.12 -1.49 14.16
CA SER A 185 -24.58 -1.53 14.17
C SER A 185 -25.16 -2.90 14.48
N GLN A 186 -24.50 -3.98 14.04
CA GLN A 186 -24.93 -5.36 14.37
C GLN A 186 -24.54 -5.79 15.79
N GLY A 187 -23.51 -5.19 16.40
CA GLY A 187 -23.10 -5.42 17.79
C GLY A 187 -24.00 -4.73 18.82
N ILE A 188 -24.74 -3.68 18.42
CA ILE A 188 -25.65 -2.93 19.32
C ILE A 188 -27.06 -3.59 19.39
N VAL A 189 -27.39 -4.46 18.44
CA VAL A 189 -28.72 -5.11 18.32
C VAL A 189 -28.74 -6.52 18.96
N ARG A 190 -27.66 -6.95 19.61
CA ARG A 190 -27.59 -8.15 20.44
C ARG A 190 -27.43 -7.76 21.90
#